data_b525699a65f2909bbcae0573a31fee3f
#
_entry.id   b525699a65f2909bbcae0573a31fee3f
#
_cell.length_a   1.000
_cell.length_b   1.000
_cell.length_c   1.000
_cell.angle_alpha   90.00
_cell.angle_beta   90.00
_cell.angle_gamma   90.00
#
_symmetry.space_group_name_H-M   'P 1'
#
loop_
_entity.id
_entity.type
_entity.pdbx_description
1 polymer ?
#
loop_
_entity_poly.entity_id
_entity_poly.type
_entity_poly.pdbx_seq_one_letter_code
_entity_poly.pdbx_strand_id
1 'polypeptide(L)'
;YDTTPGEVWPQERIHALKEEIEAAGLRLSGIESVNVCDSIKVGDENRDKYIANYIETLENLGKEDIHLVCYNFMPVFDWTRTELARKNPDGSTVLAYNQKAIDAIDPDNLAASMEKMSNGAVMPGWEPERMAKIKELFEMYKDVDGEKLFQNLVYFLKAIMPVCNKYDIKMAI
;
A
#
# COMPACT_ATOMS: atom_id res chain seq x y z
N TYR A 1 -10.03 5.44 -2.00
CA TYR A 1 -10.74 4.63 -2.97
C TYR A 1 -11.00 3.24 -2.39
N ASP A 2 -12.26 2.85 -2.36
CA ASP A 2 -12.72 1.65 -1.64
C ASP A 2 -12.67 0.40 -2.54
N THR A 3 -11.47 -0.15 -2.74
CA THR A 3 -11.29 -1.42 -3.44
C THR A 3 -10.37 -2.34 -2.63
N THR A 4 -10.70 -3.62 -2.63
CA THR A 4 -9.86 -4.66 -2.03
C THR A 4 -8.53 -4.76 -2.78
N PRO A 5 -7.37 -4.79 -2.10
CA PRO A 5 -6.09 -5.00 -2.75
C PRO A 5 -6.09 -6.25 -3.63
N GLY A 6 -5.65 -6.10 -4.88
CA GLY A 6 -5.67 -7.17 -5.88
C GLY A 6 -6.90 -7.23 -6.77
N GLU A 7 -7.96 -6.47 -6.47
CA GLU A 7 -9.11 -6.32 -7.36
C GLU A 7 -8.87 -5.25 -8.42
N VAL A 8 -9.54 -5.40 -9.56
CA VAL A 8 -9.53 -4.40 -10.65
C VAL A 8 -10.34 -3.19 -10.22
N TRP A 9 -9.82 -1.99 -10.47
CA TRP A 9 -10.57 -0.75 -10.33
C TRP A 9 -11.40 -0.52 -11.61
N PRO A 10 -12.74 -0.60 -11.53
CA PRO A 10 -13.60 -0.39 -12.68
C PRO A 10 -13.47 1.03 -13.24
N GLN A 11 -13.40 1.15 -14.56
CA GLN A 11 -13.24 2.44 -15.24
C GLN A 11 -14.35 3.43 -14.85
N GLU A 12 -15.59 2.97 -14.75
CA GLU A 12 -16.75 3.79 -14.39
C GLU A 12 -16.60 4.46 -13.01
N ARG A 13 -15.97 3.75 -12.04
CA ARG A 13 -15.72 4.32 -10.70
C ARG A 13 -14.59 5.34 -10.72
N ILE A 14 -13.55 5.11 -11.53
CA ILE A 14 -12.46 6.07 -11.73
C ILE A 14 -13.01 7.34 -12.37
N HIS A 15 -13.83 7.19 -13.41
CA HIS A 15 -14.50 8.29 -14.11
C HIS A 15 -15.37 9.12 -13.15
N ALA A 16 -16.23 8.47 -12.37
CA ALA A 16 -17.09 9.15 -11.40
C ALA A 16 -16.29 9.95 -10.35
N LEU A 17 -15.19 9.40 -9.85
CA LEU A 17 -14.29 10.10 -8.92
C LEU A 17 -13.66 11.34 -9.60
N LYS A 18 -13.22 11.20 -10.85
CA LYS A 18 -12.64 12.30 -11.60
C LYS A 18 -13.67 13.42 -11.82
N GLU A 19 -14.89 13.08 -12.23
CA GLU A 19 -15.97 14.04 -12.40
C GLU A 19 -16.30 14.79 -11.10
N GLU A 20 -16.37 14.11 -9.97
CA GLU A 20 -16.63 14.74 -8.66
C GLU A 20 -15.55 15.76 -8.30
N ILE A 21 -14.26 15.42 -8.51
CA ILE A 21 -13.13 16.32 -8.25
C ILE A 21 -13.14 17.52 -9.18
N GLU A 22 -13.39 17.30 -10.48
CA GLU A 22 -13.42 18.34 -11.50
C GLU A 22 -14.62 19.27 -11.35
N ALA A 23 -15.78 18.77 -10.92
CA ALA A 23 -16.94 19.58 -10.59
C ALA A 23 -16.70 20.54 -9.41
N ALA A 24 -15.75 20.19 -8.52
CA ALA A 24 -15.29 21.08 -7.45
C ALA A 24 -14.23 22.11 -7.91
N GLY A 25 -13.93 22.18 -9.22
CA GLY A 25 -12.94 23.12 -9.79
C GLY A 25 -11.49 22.67 -9.57
N LEU A 26 -11.25 21.40 -9.21
CA LEU A 26 -9.93 20.81 -9.01
C LEU A 26 -9.57 19.90 -10.19
N ARG A 27 -8.33 19.44 -10.22
CA ARG A 27 -7.87 18.45 -11.19
C ARG A 27 -7.37 17.21 -10.47
N LEU A 28 -7.81 16.04 -10.89
CA LEU A 28 -7.25 14.77 -10.46
C LEU A 28 -5.91 14.54 -11.17
N SER A 29 -4.80 14.82 -10.50
CA SER A 29 -3.45 14.74 -11.10
C SER A 29 -2.79 13.39 -10.95
N GLY A 30 -3.21 12.57 -9.99
CA GLY A 30 -2.65 11.25 -9.72
C GLY A 30 -3.43 10.52 -8.65
N ILE A 31 -3.13 9.25 -8.51
CA ILE A 31 -3.73 8.36 -7.52
C ILE A 31 -2.69 7.97 -6.49
N GLU A 32 -3.03 8.16 -5.24
CA GLU A 32 -2.34 7.56 -4.09
C GLU A 32 -3.35 6.74 -3.27
N SER A 33 -3.14 5.45 -3.08
CA SER A 33 -2.20 4.55 -3.75
C SER A 33 -2.98 3.43 -4.41
N VAL A 34 -2.51 2.95 -5.55
CA VAL A 34 -2.99 1.67 -6.06
C VAL A 34 -2.26 0.57 -5.31
N ASN A 35 -2.95 -0.07 -4.35
CA ASN A 35 -2.35 -1.01 -3.43
C ASN A 35 -1.90 -2.30 -4.12
N VAL A 36 -0.65 -2.70 -3.91
CA VAL A 36 -0.10 -3.97 -4.35
C VAL A 36 -0.43 -5.03 -3.31
N CYS A 37 -1.15 -6.10 -3.69
CA CYS A 37 -1.54 -7.15 -2.74
C CYS A 37 -0.37 -8.03 -2.30
N ASP A 38 -0.54 -8.71 -1.17
CA ASP A 38 0.51 -9.52 -0.55
C ASP A 38 0.98 -10.67 -1.47
N SER A 39 0.10 -11.31 -2.24
CA SER A 39 0.48 -12.35 -3.22
C SER A 39 1.54 -11.90 -4.22
N ILE A 40 1.49 -10.64 -4.68
CA ILE A 40 2.52 -10.06 -5.56
C ILE A 40 3.81 -9.86 -4.78
N LYS A 41 3.73 -9.34 -3.56
CA LYS A 41 4.89 -9.04 -2.71
C LYS A 41 5.66 -10.29 -2.31
N VAL A 42 4.95 -11.36 -1.92
CA VAL A 42 5.60 -12.64 -1.55
C VAL A 42 5.98 -13.49 -2.76
N GLY A 43 5.32 -13.27 -3.90
CA GLY A 43 5.57 -14.01 -5.14
C GLY A 43 4.98 -15.41 -5.13
N ASP A 44 3.77 -15.58 -4.59
CA ASP A 44 3.07 -16.86 -4.54
C ASP A 44 2.48 -17.28 -5.91
N GLU A 45 1.75 -18.40 -5.93
CA GLU A 45 1.16 -18.97 -7.14
C GLU A 45 0.07 -18.08 -7.78
N ASN A 46 -0.54 -17.17 -7.03
CA ASN A 46 -1.57 -16.25 -7.50
C ASN A 46 -1.00 -14.92 -8.03
N ARG A 47 0.30 -14.71 -7.88
CA ARG A 47 0.99 -13.46 -8.25
C ARG A 47 0.61 -12.95 -9.63
N ASP A 48 0.66 -13.82 -10.65
CA ASP A 48 0.47 -13.40 -12.04
C ASP A 48 -0.99 -13.01 -12.34
N LYS A 49 -1.95 -13.65 -11.67
CA LYS A 49 -3.36 -13.25 -11.70
C LYS A 49 -3.55 -11.83 -11.17
N TYR A 50 -2.96 -11.52 -10.02
CA TYR A 50 -3.09 -10.20 -9.40
C TYR A 50 -2.30 -9.11 -10.14
N ILE A 51 -1.19 -9.48 -10.79
CA ILE A 51 -0.48 -8.57 -11.71
C ILE A 51 -1.36 -8.24 -12.92
N ALA A 52 -2.08 -9.22 -13.49
CA ALA A 52 -3.02 -8.97 -14.59
C ALA A 52 -4.13 -7.99 -14.17
N ASN A 53 -4.71 -8.14 -12.97
CA ASN A 53 -5.69 -7.20 -12.42
C ASN A 53 -5.11 -5.80 -12.23
N TYR A 54 -3.84 -5.71 -11.79
CA TYR A 54 -3.15 -4.43 -11.64
C TYR A 54 -2.91 -3.76 -12.99
N ILE A 55 -2.53 -4.52 -14.02
CA ILE A 55 -2.40 -4.03 -15.40
C ILE A 55 -3.73 -3.47 -15.91
N GLU A 56 -4.84 -4.18 -15.71
CA GLU A 56 -6.16 -3.70 -16.09
C GLU A 56 -6.54 -2.41 -15.36
N THR A 57 -6.23 -2.31 -14.07
CA THR A 57 -6.40 -1.06 -13.30
C THR A 57 -5.60 0.09 -13.91
N LEU A 58 -4.33 -0.12 -14.26
CA LEU A 58 -3.52 0.90 -14.92
C LEU A 58 -4.07 1.29 -16.30
N GLU A 59 -4.59 0.32 -17.07
CA GLU A 59 -5.28 0.63 -18.34
C GLU A 59 -6.50 1.52 -18.12
N ASN A 60 -7.31 1.23 -17.10
CA ASN A 60 -8.50 2.00 -16.78
C ASN A 60 -8.14 3.42 -16.31
N LEU A 61 -7.08 3.57 -15.51
CA LEU A 61 -6.55 4.90 -15.13
C LEU A 61 -6.03 5.68 -16.34
N GLY A 62 -5.29 5.01 -17.23
CA GLY A 62 -4.76 5.63 -18.43
C GLY A 62 -5.85 6.08 -19.42
N LYS A 63 -6.96 5.34 -19.54
CA LYS A 63 -8.14 5.74 -20.35
C LYS A 63 -8.84 6.98 -19.78
N GLU A 64 -8.74 7.21 -18.48
CA GLU A 64 -9.26 8.40 -17.80
C GLU A 64 -8.23 9.54 -17.70
N ASP A 65 -7.12 9.47 -18.46
CA ASP A 65 -6.09 10.50 -18.51
C ASP A 65 -5.40 10.76 -17.16
N ILE A 66 -5.22 9.70 -16.36
CA ILE A 66 -4.51 9.74 -15.08
C ILE A 66 -3.13 9.12 -15.25
N HIS A 67 -2.09 9.96 -15.18
CA HIS A 67 -0.72 9.62 -15.58
C HIS A 67 0.27 9.50 -14.42
N LEU A 68 -0.18 9.62 -13.17
CA LEU A 68 0.65 9.44 -11.98
C LEU A 68 -0.01 8.46 -11.04
N VAL A 69 0.70 7.39 -10.70
CA VAL A 69 0.25 6.36 -9.76
C VAL A 69 1.31 6.13 -8.71
N CYS A 70 0.96 6.41 -7.45
CA CYS A 70 1.77 6.00 -6.33
C CYS A 70 1.44 4.56 -5.93
N TYR A 71 2.43 3.83 -5.45
CA TYR A 71 2.27 2.48 -4.92
C TYR A 71 3.22 2.26 -3.74
N ASN A 72 2.95 1.25 -2.95
CA ASN A 72 3.88 0.78 -1.93
C ASN A 72 4.17 -0.72 -2.10
N PHE A 73 5.33 -1.16 -1.61
CA PHE A 73 5.76 -2.57 -1.67
C PHE A 73 6.31 -3.02 -0.32
N MET A 74 5.75 -2.51 0.76
CA MET A 74 6.15 -2.81 2.13
C MET A 74 5.58 -4.15 2.58
N PRO A 75 6.36 -4.99 3.27
CA PRO A 75 5.88 -6.26 3.81
C PRO A 75 5.00 -6.01 5.05
N VAL A 76 3.91 -6.75 5.17
CA VAL A 76 2.98 -6.79 6.30
C VAL A 76 2.32 -5.45 6.60
N PHE A 77 3.09 -4.43 6.94
CA PHE A 77 2.62 -3.08 7.28
C PHE A 77 3.07 -2.05 6.24
N ASP A 78 2.17 -1.16 5.86
CA ASP A 78 2.49 -0.10 4.89
C ASP A 78 3.50 0.88 5.48
N TRP A 79 3.30 1.32 6.73
CA TRP A 79 4.28 2.10 7.48
C TRP A 79 3.99 2.01 8.97
N THR A 80 5.06 2.07 9.76
CA THR A 80 4.97 1.89 11.21
C THR A 80 5.46 3.14 11.93
N ARG A 81 4.73 3.52 12.97
CA ARG A 81 5.12 4.58 13.91
C ARG A 81 5.03 4.06 15.33
N THR A 82 6.03 4.40 16.14
CA THR A 82 6.08 4.04 17.56
C THR A 82 5.60 5.17 18.46
N GLU A 83 5.57 6.39 17.95
CA GLU A 83 5.07 7.58 18.63
C GLU A 83 4.30 8.44 17.63
N LEU A 84 3.07 8.81 17.98
CA LEU A 84 2.21 9.62 17.09
C LEU A 84 2.33 11.14 17.38
N ALA A 85 2.93 11.52 18.48
CA ALA A 85 3.02 12.92 18.91
C ALA A 85 4.33 13.19 19.68
N ARG A 86 5.48 12.79 19.13
CA ARG A 86 6.78 13.13 19.70
C ARG A 86 6.99 14.64 19.64
N LYS A 87 7.27 15.24 20.78
CA LYS A 87 7.54 16.68 20.87
C LYS A 87 8.94 17.05 20.37
N ASN A 88 9.00 18.04 19.52
CA ASN A 88 10.22 18.70 19.09
C ASN A 88 10.61 19.84 20.06
N PRO A 89 11.86 20.34 20.02
CA PRO A 89 12.31 21.46 20.85
C PRO A 89 11.51 22.76 20.65
N ASP A 90 10.92 22.97 19.50
CA ASP A 90 10.08 24.13 19.17
C ASP A 90 8.63 24.00 19.63
N GLY A 91 8.27 22.87 20.30
CA GLY A 91 6.93 22.58 20.79
C GLY A 91 6.00 21.94 19.77
N SER A 92 6.40 21.81 18.51
CA SER A 92 5.63 21.04 17.51
C SER A 92 5.65 19.54 17.81
N THR A 93 4.76 18.78 17.17
CA THR A 93 4.71 17.33 17.28
C THR A 93 4.93 16.68 15.93
N VAL A 94 5.59 15.51 15.94
CA VAL A 94 5.84 14.71 14.75
C VAL A 94 5.56 13.23 15.01
N LEU A 95 5.24 12.51 13.94
CA LEU A 95 5.26 11.05 13.94
C LEU A 95 6.73 10.59 14.04
N ALA A 96 7.00 9.57 14.84
CA ALA A 96 8.35 9.04 14.98
C ALA A 96 8.38 7.50 14.97
N TYR A 97 9.53 6.97 14.55
CA TYR A 97 9.84 5.56 14.56
C TYR A 97 11.07 5.29 15.43
N ASN A 98 11.00 4.23 16.23
CA ASN A 98 12.10 3.76 17.06
C ASN A 98 12.22 2.24 16.94
N GLN A 99 13.26 1.76 16.28
CA GLN A 99 13.50 0.33 16.07
C GLN A 99 13.51 -0.46 17.39
N LYS A 100 14.15 0.08 18.43
CA LYS A 100 14.22 -0.62 19.75
C LYS A 100 12.85 -0.84 20.37
N ALA A 101 11.89 0.06 20.11
CA ALA A 101 10.53 -0.12 20.60
C ALA A 101 9.81 -1.25 19.83
N ILE A 102 10.08 -1.39 18.55
CA ILE A 102 9.57 -2.50 17.72
C ILE A 102 10.20 -3.83 18.16
N ASP A 103 11.52 -3.88 18.33
CA ASP A 103 12.26 -5.08 18.73
C ASP A 103 11.84 -5.59 20.14
N ALA A 104 11.30 -4.71 20.97
CA ALA A 104 10.81 -5.03 22.30
C ALA A 104 9.35 -5.55 22.32
N ILE A 105 8.66 -5.55 21.18
CA ILE A 105 7.28 -6.05 21.09
C ILE A 105 7.31 -7.58 21.13
N ASP A 106 6.52 -8.14 22.04
CA ASP A 106 6.24 -9.58 22.05
C ASP A 106 5.35 -9.91 20.81
N PRO A 107 5.82 -10.77 19.90
CA PRO A 107 5.06 -11.15 18.71
C PRO A 107 3.67 -11.75 19.03
N ASP A 108 3.52 -12.44 20.17
CA ASP A 108 2.24 -13.01 20.60
C ASP A 108 1.25 -11.95 21.09
N ASN A 109 1.74 -10.77 21.45
CA ASN A 109 0.94 -9.62 21.90
C ASN A 109 1.04 -8.42 20.97
N LEU A 110 1.42 -8.63 19.71
CA LEU A 110 1.68 -7.56 18.76
C LEU A 110 0.47 -6.63 18.59
N ALA A 111 -0.73 -7.16 18.37
CA ALA A 111 -1.95 -6.36 18.18
C ALA A 111 -2.23 -5.43 19.37
N ALA A 112 -2.17 -5.96 20.60
CA ALA A 112 -2.37 -5.17 21.81
C ALA A 112 -1.27 -4.11 22.01
N SER A 113 -0.03 -4.44 21.66
CA SER A 113 1.10 -3.51 21.72
C SER A 113 0.96 -2.37 20.73
N MET A 114 0.51 -2.66 19.53
CA MET A 114 0.27 -1.66 18.47
C MET A 114 -0.91 -0.75 18.82
N GLU A 115 -2.00 -1.29 19.33
CA GLU A 115 -3.13 -0.51 19.82
C GLU A 115 -2.71 0.48 20.93
N LYS A 116 -1.89 0.02 21.86
CA LYS A 116 -1.33 0.89 22.91
C LYS A 116 -0.41 1.96 22.35
N MET A 117 0.43 1.64 21.37
CA MET A 117 1.35 2.59 20.74
C MET A 117 0.60 3.65 19.91
N SER A 118 -0.49 3.27 19.26
CA SER A 118 -1.32 4.18 18.46
C SER A 118 -2.31 5.02 19.29
N ASN A 119 -2.41 4.76 20.59
CA ASN A 119 -3.38 5.39 21.50
C ASN A 119 -4.83 5.28 20.96
N GLY A 120 -5.16 4.13 20.38
CA GLY A 120 -6.46 3.82 19.79
C GLY A 120 -6.69 4.38 18.38
N ALA A 121 -5.70 5.06 17.77
CA ALA A 121 -5.82 5.48 16.38
C ALA A 121 -5.56 4.29 15.44
N VAL A 122 -6.41 4.14 14.41
CA VAL A 122 -6.19 3.15 13.35
C VAL A 122 -5.22 3.74 12.35
N MET A 123 -4.05 3.11 12.21
CA MET A 123 -3.04 3.49 11.23
C MET A 123 -3.24 2.70 9.94
N PRO A 124 -2.83 3.23 8.77
CA PRO A 124 -2.83 2.46 7.53
C PRO A 124 -2.08 1.13 7.68
N GLY A 125 -2.71 0.04 7.28
CA GLY A 125 -2.21 -1.32 7.47
C GLY A 125 -2.48 -1.93 8.85
N TRP A 126 -3.14 -1.19 9.76
CA TRP A 126 -3.50 -1.65 11.12
C TRP A 126 -5.02 -1.78 11.29
N GLU A 127 -5.75 -1.92 10.20
CA GLU A 127 -7.19 -2.13 10.24
C GLU A 127 -7.52 -3.40 11.04
N PRO A 128 -8.63 -3.42 11.80
CA PRO A 128 -9.00 -4.55 12.68
C PRO A 128 -9.02 -5.91 11.96
N GLU A 129 -9.52 -5.95 10.74
CA GLU A 129 -9.59 -7.15 9.91
C GLU A 129 -8.19 -7.66 9.53
N ARG A 130 -7.26 -6.75 9.23
CA ARG A 130 -5.87 -7.08 8.90
C ARG A 130 -5.13 -7.55 10.15
N MET A 131 -5.34 -6.89 11.29
CA MET A 131 -4.72 -7.28 12.57
C MET A 131 -5.22 -8.65 13.07
N ALA A 132 -6.47 -9.00 12.79
CA ALA A 132 -6.98 -10.35 13.09
C ALA A 132 -6.25 -11.45 12.31
N LYS A 133 -5.72 -11.11 11.13
CA LYS A 133 -4.96 -12.03 10.25
C LYS A 133 -3.44 -11.87 10.36
N ILE A 134 -2.95 -11.11 11.34
CA ILE A 134 -1.52 -10.76 11.41
C ILE A 134 -0.60 -11.99 11.48
N LYS A 135 -1.02 -13.04 12.17
CA LYS A 135 -0.25 -14.29 12.25
C LYS A 135 -0.16 -15.01 10.90
N GLU A 136 -1.24 -14.99 10.12
CA GLU A 136 -1.26 -15.56 8.77
C GLU A 136 -0.34 -14.75 7.84
N LEU A 137 -0.34 -13.42 7.97
CA LEU A 137 0.56 -12.54 7.22
C LEU A 137 2.03 -12.81 7.56
N PHE A 138 2.39 -12.91 8.84
CA PHE A 138 3.76 -13.26 9.21
C PHE A 138 4.18 -14.63 8.68
N GLU A 139 3.28 -15.62 8.70
CA GLU A 139 3.57 -16.93 8.13
C GLU A 139 3.77 -16.85 6.60
N MET A 140 2.97 -16.04 5.90
CA MET A 140 3.11 -15.80 4.46
C MET A 140 4.48 -15.17 4.10
N TYR A 141 4.98 -14.27 4.94
CA TYR A 141 6.24 -13.55 4.70
C TYR A 141 7.48 -14.23 5.32
N LYS A 142 7.36 -15.34 6.05
CA LYS A 142 8.46 -15.94 6.81
C LYS A 142 9.71 -16.27 5.98
N ASP A 143 9.51 -16.65 4.72
CA ASP A 143 10.57 -17.02 3.79
C ASP A 143 10.90 -15.90 2.78
N VAL A 144 10.42 -14.67 3.05
CA VAL A 144 10.62 -13.49 2.19
C VAL A 144 11.54 -12.51 2.90
N ASP A 145 12.83 -12.63 2.63
CA ASP A 145 13.83 -11.66 3.04
C ASP A 145 13.84 -10.42 2.12
N GLY A 146 14.70 -9.45 2.42
CA GLY A 146 14.82 -8.21 1.65
C GLY A 146 15.23 -8.43 0.20
N GLU A 147 16.09 -9.41 -0.08
CA GLU A 147 16.51 -9.75 -1.45
C GLU A 147 15.35 -10.37 -2.24
N LYS A 148 14.62 -11.30 -1.64
CA LYS A 148 13.45 -11.92 -2.24
C LYS A 148 12.35 -10.89 -2.51
N LEU A 149 12.10 -10.01 -1.56
CA LEU A 149 11.14 -8.92 -1.71
C LEU A 149 11.53 -8.00 -2.88
N PHE A 150 12.81 -7.63 -2.99
CA PHE A 150 13.32 -6.82 -4.09
C PHE A 150 13.18 -7.53 -5.44
N GLN A 151 13.49 -8.83 -5.53
CA GLN A 151 13.29 -9.61 -6.75
C GLN A 151 11.81 -9.65 -7.17
N ASN A 152 10.88 -9.79 -6.22
CA ASN A 152 9.45 -9.75 -6.49
C ASN A 152 8.99 -8.36 -6.95
N LEU A 153 9.54 -7.29 -6.37
CA LEU A 153 9.32 -5.91 -6.86
C LEU A 153 9.79 -5.75 -8.31
N VAL A 154 11.01 -6.20 -8.63
CA VAL A 154 11.54 -6.14 -10.00
C VAL A 154 10.66 -6.93 -10.98
N TYR A 155 10.19 -8.10 -10.57
CA TYR A 155 9.28 -8.90 -11.39
C TYR A 155 7.97 -8.15 -11.67
N PHE A 156 7.33 -7.61 -10.63
CA PHE A 156 6.13 -6.81 -10.73
C PHE A 156 6.32 -5.60 -11.65
N LEU A 157 7.35 -4.78 -11.42
CA LEU A 157 7.61 -3.59 -12.23
C LEU A 157 7.85 -3.95 -13.71
N LYS A 158 8.62 -5.00 -14.00
CA LYS A 158 8.83 -5.44 -15.39
C LYS A 158 7.51 -5.83 -16.06
N ALA A 159 6.59 -6.44 -15.35
CA ALA A 159 5.31 -6.86 -15.90
C ALA A 159 4.37 -5.67 -16.21
N ILE A 160 4.38 -4.61 -15.39
CA ILE A 160 3.50 -3.46 -15.57
C ILE A 160 4.08 -2.37 -16.48
N MET A 161 5.40 -2.30 -16.69
CA MET A 161 6.01 -1.25 -17.51
C MET A 161 5.45 -1.14 -18.95
N PRO A 162 5.11 -2.22 -19.66
CA PRO A 162 4.48 -2.10 -20.98
C PRO A 162 3.20 -1.28 -20.98
N VAL A 163 2.30 -1.48 -20.01
CA VAL A 163 1.06 -0.71 -19.90
C VAL A 163 1.34 0.72 -19.45
N CYS A 164 2.28 0.93 -18.52
CA CYS A 164 2.71 2.26 -18.12
C CYS A 164 3.23 3.07 -19.31
N ASN A 165 4.08 2.47 -20.15
CA ASN A 165 4.58 3.12 -21.38
C ASN A 165 3.46 3.42 -22.40
N LYS A 166 2.50 2.50 -22.55
CA LYS A 166 1.37 2.67 -23.49
C LYS A 166 0.51 3.89 -23.14
N TYR A 167 0.31 4.15 -21.86
CA TYR A 167 -0.57 5.22 -21.35
C TYR A 167 0.20 6.39 -20.72
N ASP A 168 1.52 6.45 -20.88
CA ASP A 168 2.41 7.46 -20.26
C ASP A 168 2.22 7.60 -18.74
N ILE A 169 2.01 6.49 -18.03
CA ILE A 169 1.84 6.48 -16.57
C ILE A 169 3.21 6.47 -15.91
N LYS A 170 3.42 7.37 -14.96
CA LYS A 170 4.59 7.43 -14.09
C LYS A 170 4.25 6.70 -12.78
N MET A 171 5.07 5.70 -12.45
CA MET A 171 4.97 5.00 -11.17
C MET A 171 5.86 5.71 -10.13
N ALA A 172 5.31 5.99 -8.95
CA ALA A 172 6.03 6.56 -7.82
C ALA A 172 5.91 5.65 -6.58
N ILE A 173 6.97 5.56 -5.75
CA ILE A 173 7.03 4.76 -4.53
C ILE A 173 7.33 5.66 -3.33
#